data_6f5052fdbfe10051322f3b053f65c633
#
_entry.id   6f5052fdbfe10051322f3b053f65c633
#
_cell.length_a   1.000
_cell.length_b   1.000
_cell.length_c   1.000
_cell.angle_alpha   90.00
_cell.angle_beta   90.00
_cell.angle_gamma   90.00
#
_symmetry.space_group_name_H-M   'P 1'
#
loop_
_entity.id
_entity.type
_entity.pdbx_description
1 polymer ?
#
loop_
_entity_poly.entity_id
_entity_poly.type
_entity_poly.pdbx_seq_one_letter_code
_entity_poly.pdbx_strand_id
1 'polypeptide(L)'
;SERSEEEFKPTKLNGVCRLPEYLRSEISTETWDMYIDDTFEIQIKTMFFEGWHEIEHDMRYKGEELWKNYKGFSRYFNSILATLELCDKSMVTLFEDLGHSLYKSGRWSDMIKSHFRLKLGEGQLYPEVAKLLDEDCDQQVENLAKRIYKTSKQTLVDQLIHRCLLYT
;
A
#
# COMPACT_ATOMS: atom_id res chain seq x y z
N SER A 1 -17.51 13.02 15.28
CA SER A 1 -18.09 12.06 16.24
C SER A 1 -16.96 11.62 17.15
N GLU A 2 -17.14 11.81 18.47
CA GLU A 2 -16.19 11.35 19.48
C GLU A 2 -16.04 9.82 19.35
N ARG A 3 -14.79 9.37 19.26
CA ARG A 3 -14.48 7.93 19.26
C ARG A 3 -14.75 7.41 20.67
N SER A 4 -15.58 6.38 20.81
CA SER A 4 -15.61 5.64 22.07
C SER A 4 -14.27 4.89 22.23
N GLU A 5 -13.67 4.92 23.41
CA GLU A 5 -12.40 4.24 23.71
C GLU A 5 -12.46 2.71 23.47
N GLU A 6 -13.64 2.16 23.25
CA GLU A 6 -13.88 0.74 23.03
C GLU A 6 -13.99 0.35 21.54
N GLU A 7 -14.05 1.32 20.61
CA GLU A 7 -14.19 1.05 19.17
C GLU A 7 -12.83 1.05 18.49
N PHE A 8 -12.32 -0.13 18.21
CA PHE A 8 -11.22 -0.34 17.27
C PHE A 8 -11.75 -0.07 15.85
N LYS A 9 -11.50 1.14 15.32
CA LYS A 9 -11.74 1.41 13.91
C LYS A 9 -10.45 1.29 13.14
N PRO A 10 -10.37 0.35 12.20
CA PRO A 10 -9.17 0.17 11.39
C PRO A 10 -8.89 1.43 10.57
N THR A 11 -7.62 1.72 10.36
CA THR A 11 -7.18 2.84 9.54
C THR A 11 -7.51 2.53 8.08
N LYS A 12 -8.62 3.06 7.59
CA LYS A 12 -8.97 3.04 6.17
C LYS A 12 -8.49 4.34 5.53
N LEU A 13 -7.85 4.24 4.40
CA LEU A 13 -7.65 5.38 3.52
C LEU A 13 -8.72 5.29 2.42
N ASN A 14 -9.75 6.10 2.55
CA ASN A 14 -10.83 6.20 1.58
C ASN A 14 -10.70 7.54 0.87
N GLY A 15 -10.68 7.52 -0.46
CA GLY A 15 -10.70 8.71 -1.29
C GLY A 15 -11.92 8.69 -2.21
N VAL A 16 -12.74 9.73 -2.15
CA VAL A 16 -13.79 9.93 -3.15
C VAL A 16 -13.19 10.68 -4.32
N CYS A 17 -13.22 10.06 -5.49
CA CYS A 17 -12.70 10.59 -6.74
C CYS A 17 -13.84 10.87 -7.71
N ARG A 18 -13.63 11.85 -8.59
CA ARG A 18 -14.55 12.14 -9.70
C ARG A 18 -13.93 11.67 -11.00
N LEU A 19 -14.76 11.11 -11.89
CA LEU A 19 -14.29 10.74 -13.21
C LEU A 19 -13.79 11.97 -13.99
N PRO A 20 -12.63 11.88 -14.64
CA PRO A 20 -12.16 12.94 -15.54
C PRO A 20 -13.17 13.27 -16.64
N GLU A 21 -13.23 14.54 -17.04
CA GLU A 21 -14.22 15.03 -17.98
C GLU A 21 -14.17 14.32 -19.35
N TYR A 22 -12.97 13.95 -19.80
CA TYR A 22 -12.81 13.21 -21.06
C TYR A 22 -13.44 11.81 -21.04
N LEU A 23 -13.43 11.12 -19.89
CA LEU A 23 -14.12 9.83 -19.74
C LEU A 23 -15.64 9.99 -19.62
N ARG A 24 -16.09 11.11 -19.03
CA ARG A 24 -17.52 11.42 -18.93
C ARG A 24 -18.14 11.66 -20.28
N SER A 25 -17.40 12.26 -21.22
CA SER A 25 -17.89 12.55 -22.58
C SER A 25 -18.05 11.30 -23.45
N GLU A 26 -17.43 10.19 -23.09
CA GLU A 26 -17.57 8.91 -23.81
C GLU A 26 -18.84 8.14 -23.40
N ILE A 27 -19.45 8.49 -22.29
CA ILE A 27 -20.67 7.85 -21.79
C ILE A 27 -21.87 8.70 -22.20
N SER A 28 -22.93 8.06 -22.74
CA SER A 28 -24.10 8.80 -23.20
C SER A 28 -24.73 9.59 -22.04
N THR A 29 -25.04 10.86 -22.27
CA THR A 29 -25.63 11.76 -21.28
C THR A 29 -26.94 11.24 -20.68
N GLU A 30 -27.73 10.51 -21.44
CA GLU A 30 -28.99 9.90 -20.99
C GLU A 30 -28.77 8.84 -19.89
N THR A 31 -27.64 8.12 -19.94
CA THR A 31 -27.30 7.10 -18.93
C THR A 31 -26.71 7.73 -17.67
N TRP A 32 -25.93 8.82 -17.81
CA TRP A 32 -25.33 9.53 -16.69
C TRP A 32 -26.35 10.20 -15.79
N ASP A 33 -27.23 10.99 -16.38
CA ASP A 33 -28.11 11.87 -15.62
C ASP A 33 -29.20 11.10 -14.85
N MET A 34 -29.41 9.84 -15.17
CA MET A 34 -30.51 9.05 -14.63
C MET A 34 -30.10 7.98 -13.60
N TYR A 35 -28.89 7.42 -13.67
CA TYR A 35 -28.54 6.21 -12.91
C TYR A 35 -27.13 6.18 -12.30
N ILE A 36 -26.22 7.09 -12.67
CA ILE A 36 -24.81 6.99 -12.30
C ILE A 36 -24.33 8.31 -11.71
N ASP A 37 -23.80 8.26 -10.51
CA ASP A 37 -23.02 9.33 -9.90
C ASP A 37 -21.65 9.39 -10.60
N ASP A 38 -21.11 10.58 -10.84
CA ASP A 38 -19.78 10.80 -11.43
C ASP A 38 -18.65 10.61 -10.44
N THR A 39 -18.96 10.16 -9.24
CA THR A 39 -18.00 9.88 -8.17
C THR A 39 -17.82 8.38 -7.96
N PHE A 40 -16.61 8.00 -7.52
CA PHE A 40 -16.31 6.65 -7.08
C PHE A 40 -15.39 6.70 -5.88
N GLU A 41 -15.50 5.71 -5.02
CA GLU A 41 -14.67 5.58 -3.83
C GLU A 41 -13.49 4.64 -4.09
N ILE A 42 -12.27 5.15 -3.84
CA ILE A 42 -11.07 4.32 -3.78
C ILE A 42 -10.81 3.97 -2.32
N GLN A 43 -10.80 2.68 -2.00
CA GLN A 43 -10.46 2.18 -0.68
C GLN A 43 -9.09 1.50 -0.74
N ILE A 44 -8.13 1.98 0.06
CA ILE A 44 -6.82 1.35 0.21
C ILE A 44 -6.81 0.61 1.54
N LYS A 45 -6.60 -0.70 1.47
CA LYS A 45 -6.61 -1.62 2.61
C LYS A 45 -5.43 -2.57 2.52
N THR A 46 -4.98 -3.09 3.65
CA THR A 46 -4.04 -4.22 3.66
C THR A 46 -4.79 -5.54 3.44
N MET A 47 -4.08 -6.58 3.02
CA MET A 47 -4.67 -7.92 2.86
C MET A 47 -5.18 -8.48 4.20
N PHE A 48 -4.47 -8.22 5.29
CA PHE A 48 -4.90 -8.67 6.60
C PHE A 48 -6.17 -7.98 7.05
N PHE A 49 -6.26 -6.69 6.81
CA PHE A 49 -7.48 -5.95 7.10
C PHE A 49 -8.65 -6.41 6.24
N GLU A 50 -8.45 -6.62 4.93
CA GLU A 50 -9.51 -7.07 4.05
C GLU A 50 -10.03 -8.46 4.45
N GLY A 51 -9.13 -9.40 4.73
CA GLY A 51 -9.53 -10.74 5.21
C GLY A 51 -10.29 -10.69 6.53
N TRP A 52 -9.87 -9.85 7.47
CA TRP A 52 -10.59 -9.65 8.74
C TRP A 52 -11.97 -8.99 8.51
N HIS A 53 -12.03 -8.00 7.63
CA HIS A 53 -13.26 -7.27 7.32
C HIS A 53 -14.33 -8.17 6.70
N GLU A 54 -13.96 -9.06 5.79
CA GLU A 54 -14.88 -10.04 5.19
C GLU A 54 -15.46 -10.97 6.26
N ILE A 55 -14.63 -11.49 7.17
CA ILE A 55 -15.08 -12.34 8.28
C ILE A 55 -15.99 -11.54 9.24
N GLU A 56 -15.59 -10.31 9.57
CA GLU A 56 -16.35 -9.42 10.44
C GLU A 56 -17.74 -9.14 9.85
N HIS A 57 -17.78 -8.76 8.57
CA HIS A 57 -19.01 -8.47 7.87
C HIS A 57 -19.96 -9.67 7.81
N ASP A 58 -19.45 -10.84 7.44
CA ASP A 58 -20.31 -12.01 7.25
C ASP A 58 -20.73 -12.67 8.56
N MET A 59 -19.88 -12.70 9.55
CA MET A 59 -20.14 -13.44 10.78
C MET A 59 -20.61 -12.58 11.95
N ARG A 60 -20.09 -11.37 12.11
CA ARG A 60 -20.43 -10.50 13.23
C ARG A 60 -21.48 -9.47 12.86
N TYR A 61 -21.30 -8.71 11.78
CA TYR A 61 -22.23 -7.65 11.40
C TYR A 61 -23.60 -8.23 11.02
N LYS A 62 -23.66 -9.25 10.17
CA LYS A 62 -24.92 -9.94 9.84
C LYS A 62 -25.55 -10.68 11.01
N GLY A 63 -24.76 -11.04 12.02
CA GLY A 63 -25.17 -11.71 13.25
C GLY A 63 -25.25 -10.80 14.48
N GLU A 64 -25.39 -9.49 14.33
CA GLU A 64 -25.27 -8.48 15.40
C GLU A 64 -26.07 -8.81 16.65
N GLU A 65 -27.32 -9.27 16.51
CA GLU A 65 -28.19 -9.61 17.64
C GLU A 65 -27.60 -10.75 18.52
N LEU A 66 -26.96 -11.73 17.91
CA LEU A 66 -26.25 -12.78 18.63
C LEU A 66 -25.08 -12.21 19.41
N TRP A 67 -24.25 -11.38 18.76
CA TRP A 67 -23.01 -10.86 19.33
C TRP A 67 -23.22 -9.86 20.46
N LYS A 68 -24.37 -9.13 20.49
CA LYS A 68 -24.73 -8.21 21.58
C LYS A 68 -24.66 -8.86 22.97
N ASN A 69 -25.00 -10.13 23.07
CA ASN A 69 -25.00 -10.87 24.33
C ASN A 69 -23.65 -11.46 24.70
N TYR A 70 -22.65 -11.42 23.78
CA TYR A 70 -21.36 -12.06 23.95
C TYR A 70 -20.19 -11.07 23.88
N LYS A 71 -20.23 -10.05 24.74
CA LYS A 71 -19.22 -8.97 24.75
C LYS A 71 -17.78 -9.48 24.86
N GLY A 72 -17.54 -10.57 25.60
CA GLY A 72 -16.21 -11.17 25.72
C GLY A 72 -15.66 -11.67 24.37
N PHE A 73 -16.49 -12.30 23.55
CA PHE A 73 -16.11 -12.73 22.21
C PHE A 73 -15.91 -11.57 21.26
N SER A 74 -16.74 -10.52 21.35
CA SER A 74 -16.55 -9.28 20.57
C SER A 74 -15.21 -8.62 20.87
N ARG A 75 -14.81 -8.54 22.16
CA ARG A 75 -13.49 -8.04 22.56
C ARG A 75 -12.37 -8.90 22.03
N TYR A 76 -12.51 -10.22 22.10
CA TYR A 76 -11.51 -11.16 21.56
C TYR A 76 -11.38 -10.98 20.05
N PHE A 77 -12.47 -10.86 19.32
CA PHE A 77 -12.47 -10.61 17.88
C PHE A 77 -11.76 -9.29 17.52
N ASN A 78 -12.00 -8.21 18.29
CA ASN A 78 -11.29 -6.95 18.10
C ASN A 78 -9.78 -7.06 18.43
N SER A 79 -9.38 -7.93 19.36
CA SER A 79 -7.96 -8.18 19.65
C SER A 79 -7.22 -8.86 18.48
N ILE A 80 -7.93 -9.68 17.70
CA ILE A 80 -7.39 -10.27 16.47
C ILE A 80 -7.07 -9.17 15.46
N LEU A 81 -7.97 -8.18 15.27
CA LEU A 81 -7.67 -7.04 14.40
C LEU A 81 -6.43 -6.29 14.84
N ALA A 82 -6.30 -5.99 16.13
CA ALA A 82 -5.09 -5.31 16.65
C ALA A 82 -3.80 -6.13 16.39
N THR A 83 -3.89 -7.45 16.47
CA THR A 83 -2.76 -8.34 16.14
C THR A 83 -2.42 -8.28 14.65
N LEU A 84 -3.42 -8.27 13.78
CA LEU A 84 -3.22 -8.14 12.32
C LEU A 84 -2.60 -6.78 11.94
N GLU A 85 -3.03 -5.70 12.59
CA GLU A 85 -2.41 -4.38 12.41
C GLU A 85 -0.94 -4.36 12.86
N LEU A 86 -0.62 -5.07 13.96
CA LEU A 86 0.77 -5.22 14.39
C LEU A 86 1.58 -6.03 13.38
N CYS A 87 1.01 -7.08 12.80
CA CYS A 87 1.65 -7.86 11.73
C CYS A 87 1.95 -6.99 10.51
N ASP A 88 1.01 -6.14 10.07
CA ASP A 88 1.24 -5.20 8.97
C ASP A 88 2.44 -4.28 9.24
N LYS A 89 2.49 -3.66 10.42
CA LYS A 89 3.62 -2.80 10.83
C LYS A 89 4.94 -3.56 10.90
N SER A 90 4.91 -4.76 11.46
CA SER A 90 6.11 -5.60 11.60
C SER A 90 6.68 -6.00 10.25
N MET A 91 5.83 -6.30 9.26
CA MET A 91 6.29 -6.57 7.89
C MET A 91 6.95 -5.34 7.25
N VAL A 92 6.39 -4.16 7.45
CA VAL A 92 7.02 -2.91 6.97
C VAL A 92 8.43 -2.76 7.56
N THR A 93 8.55 -2.91 8.89
CA THR A 93 9.83 -2.80 9.60
C THR A 93 10.83 -3.86 9.11
N LEU A 94 10.38 -5.11 8.92
CA LEU A 94 11.23 -6.18 8.41
C LEU A 94 11.87 -5.83 7.04
N PHE A 95 11.09 -5.27 6.12
CA PHE A 95 11.61 -4.84 4.82
C PHE A 95 12.53 -3.62 4.92
N GLU A 96 12.31 -2.75 5.88
CA GLU A 96 13.22 -1.62 6.16
C GLU A 96 14.56 -2.09 6.70
N ASP A 97 14.55 -3.03 7.64
CA ASP A 97 15.75 -3.64 8.21
C ASP A 97 16.53 -4.43 7.15
N LEU A 98 15.83 -5.18 6.30
CA LEU A 98 16.46 -5.86 5.16
C LEU A 98 17.14 -4.85 4.23
N GLY A 99 16.44 -3.80 3.82
CA GLY A 99 17.01 -2.74 2.98
C GLY A 99 18.23 -2.07 3.61
N HIS A 100 18.21 -1.86 4.93
CA HIS A 100 19.35 -1.32 5.67
C HIS A 100 20.54 -2.31 5.70
N SER A 101 20.29 -3.58 5.91
CA SER A 101 21.33 -4.63 5.89
C SER A 101 22.00 -4.72 4.52
N LEU A 102 21.20 -4.67 3.45
CA LEU A 102 21.69 -4.68 2.08
C LEU A 102 22.53 -3.42 1.77
N TYR A 103 22.09 -2.25 2.24
CA TYR A 103 22.86 -1.01 2.17
C TYR A 103 24.21 -1.14 2.86
N LYS A 104 24.26 -1.69 4.07
CA LYS A 104 25.49 -1.88 4.83
C LYS A 104 26.46 -2.86 4.18
N SER A 105 25.95 -3.87 3.49
CA SER A 105 26.76 -4.89 2.81
C SER A 105 27.17 -4.49 1.37
N GLY A 106 26.76 -3.32 0.88
CA GLY A 106 27.08 -2.86 -0.46
C GLY A 106 26.36 -3.65 -1.57
N ARG A 107 25.29 -4.36 -1.27
CA ARG A 107 24.45 -5.07 -2.25
C ARG A 107 23.45 -4.13 -2.88
N TRP A 108 23.91 -3.29 -3.80
CA TRP A 108 23.17 -2.13 -4.28
C TRP A 108 21.93 -2.49 -5.07
N SER A 109 22.00 -3.49 -5.96
CA SER A 109 20.87 -3.98 -6.74
C SER A 109 19.73 -4.48 -5.85
N ASP A 110 20.06 -5.35 -4.92
CA ASP A 110 19.08 -5.91 -3.98
C ASP A 110 18.55 -4.86 -3.01
N MET A 111 19.42 -3.92 -2.59
CA MET A 111 19.03 -2.80 -1.74
C MET A 111 17.97 -1.93 -2.42
N ILE A 112 18.15 -1.57 -3.68
CA ILE A 112 17.18 -0.75 -4.43
C ILE A 112 15.85 -1.48 -4.52
N LYS A 113 15.84 -2.75 -4.88
CA LYS A 113 14.63 -3.57 -4.98
C LYS A 113 13.89 -3.64 -3.64
N SER A 114 14.60 -3.99 -2.58
CA SER A 114 14.03 -4.20 -1.25
C SER A 114 13.59 -2.89 -0.61
N HIS A 115 14.42 -1.85 -0.64
CA HIS A 115 14.15 -0.56 -0.01
C HIS A 115 12.91 0.12 -0.60
N PHE A 116 12.78 0.10 -1.93
CA PHE A 116 11.63 0.69 -2.62
C PHE A 116 10.48 -0.31 -2.87
N ARG A 117 10.65 -1.56 -2.47
CA ARG A 117 9.63 -2.63 -2.65
C ARG A 117 9.17 -2.75 -4.10
N LEU A 118 10.12 -2.67 -5.03
CA LEU A 118 9.81 -2.72 -6.46
C LEU A 118 9.36 -4.12 -6.86
N LYS A 119 8.18 -4.21 -7.46
CA LYS A 119 7.72 -5.39 -8.18
C LYS A 119 8.17 -5.26 -9.64
N LEU A 120 9.27 -5.89 -9.97
CA LEU A 120 9.78 -5.95 -11.34
C LEU A 120 9.23 -7.20 -12.02
N GLY A 121 9.00 -7.15 -13.33
CA GLY A 121 8.34 -8.21 -14.10
C GLY A 121 8.97 -9.59 -13.91
N GLU A 122 10.29 -9.68 -13.87
CA GLU A 122 11.05 -10.91 -13.62
C GLU A 122 11.67 -10.96 -12.21
N GLY A 123 11.26 -10.08 -11.31
CA GLY A 123 11.79 -9.97 -9.95
C GLY A 123 13.21 -9.42 -9.87
N GLN A 124 13.79 -8.97 -10.99
CA GLN A 124 15.15 -8.45 -11.08
C GLN A 124 15.21 -7.10 -11.78
N LEU A 125 16.24 -6.32 -11.51
CA LEU A 125 16.58 -5.14 -12.31
C LEU A 125 17.05 -5.57 -13.71
N TYR A 126 16.97 -4.66 -14.66
CA TYR A 126 17.57 -4.90 -15.97
C TYR A 126 19.03 -5.35 -15.83
N PRO A 127 19.47 -6.40 -16.57
CA PRO A 127 20.80 -6.99 -16.39
C PRO A 127 21.93 -5.97 -16.45
N GLU A 128 21.83 -4.98 -17.33
CA GLU A 128 22.84 -3.93 -17.49
C GLU A 128 22.92 -3.04 -16.24
N VAL A 129 21.76 -2.74 -15.64
CA VAL A 129 21.69 -1.92 -14.41
C VAL A 129 22.22 -2.72 -13.22
N ALA A 130 21.83 -3.99 -13.10
CA ALA A 130 22.33 -4.88 -12.05
C ALA A 130 23.84 -5.03 -12.14
N LYS A 131 24.38 -5.27 -13.35
CA LYS A 131 25.81 -5.38 -13.60
C LYS A 131 26.56 -4.11 -13.21
N LEU A 132 26.06 -2.93 -13.61
CA LEU A 132 26.66 -1.65 -13.26
C LEU A 132 26.71 -1.44 -11.74
N LEU A 133 25.67 -1.85 -11.04
CA LEU A 133 25.56 -1.65 -9.58
C LEU A 133 26.41 -2.65 -8.77
N ASP A 134 26.50 -3.90 -9.22
CA ASP A 134 27.07 -5.00 -8.41
C ASP A 134 28.45 -5.46 -8.90
N GLU A 135 28.75 -5.39 -10.22
CA GLU A 135 30.01 -5.84 -10.79
C GLU A 135 30.93 -4.69 -11.20
N ASP A 136 30.39 -3.71 -11.92
CA ASP A 136 31.15 -2.58 -12.46
C ASP A 136 31.05 -1.32 -11.53
N CYS A 137 30.81 -1.53 -10.22
CA CYS A 137 30.54 -0.49 -9.25
C CYS A 137 31.82 0.32 -8.94
N ASP A 138 31.93 1.49 -9.55
CA ASP A 138 32.95 2.48 -9.19
C ASP A 138 32.48 3.40 -8.05
N GLN A 139 33.35 4.33 -7.64
CA GLN A 139 33.04 5.28 -6.57
C GLN A 139 31.83 6.18 -6.89
N GLN A 140 31.57 6.48 -8.17
CA GLN A 140 30.43 7.32 -8.59
C GLN A 140 29.13 6.54 -8.48
N VAL A 141 29.13 5.27 -8.92
CA VAL A 141 27.98 4.36 -8.81
C VAL A 141 27.64 4.08 -7.35
N GLU A 142 28.65 3.84 -6.52
CA GLU A 142 28.47 3.67 -5.08
C GLU A 142 27.84 4.93 -4.43
N ASN A 143 28.34 6.11 -4.76
CA ASN A 143 27.79 7.37 -4.26
C ASN A 143 26.35 7.59 -4.73
N LEU A 144 26.03 7.21 -5.98
CA LEU A 144 24.68 7.26 -6.50
C LEU A 144 23.75 6.31 -5.74
N ALA A 145 24.16 5.05 -5.52
CA ALA A 145 23.40 4.06 -4.76
C ALA A 145 23.12 4.54 -3.32
N LYS A 146 24.12 5.13 -2.66
CA LYS A 146 23.95 5.74 -1.33
C LYS A 146 22.97 6.91 -1.33
N ARG A 147 22.98 7.74 -2.38
CA ARG A 147 22.01 8.83 -2.54
C ARG A 147 20.60 8.28 -2.77
N ILE A 148 20.45 7.28 -3.61
CA ILE A 148 19.16 6.59 -3.86
C ILE A 148 18.58 6.07 -2.54
N TYR A 149 19.37 5.38 -1.73
CA TYR A 149 18.93 4.88 -0.42
C TYR A 149 18.40 5.99 0.50
N LYS A 150 19.06 7.17 0.48
CA LYS A 150 18.65 8.32 1.30
C LYS A 150 17.46 9.10 0.74
N THR A 151 17.07 8.82 -0.50
CA THR A 151 15.91 9.48 -1.12
C THR A 151 14.63 9.00 -0.45
N SER A 152 13.73 9.92 -0.16
CA SER A 152 12.41 9.58 0.36
C SER A 152 11.67 8.68 -0.62
N LYS A 153 11.09 7.61 -0.11
CA LYS A 153 10.23 6.70 -0.92
C LYS A 153 9.09 7.47 -1.59
N GLN A 154 8.50 8.42 -0.87
CA GLN A 154 7.43 9.27 -1.42
C GLN A 154 7.93 10.11 -2.60
N THR A 155 9.08 10.75 -2.45
CA THR A 155 9.68 11.57 -3.54
C THR A 155 9.95 10.73 -4.79
N LEU A 156 10.41 9.49 -4.64
CA LEU A 156 10.63 8.59 -5.77
C LEU A 156 9.30 8.23 -6.46
N VAL A 157 8.28 7.89 -5.68
CA VAL A 157 6.96 7.56 -6.20
C VAL A 157 6.36 8.75 -6.94
N ASP A 158 6.43 9.94 -6.37
CA ASP A 158 5.94 11.18 -6.98
C ASP A 158 6.65 11.46 -8.32
N GLN A 159 7.96 11.27 -8.38
CA GLN A 159 8.74 11.42 -9.62
C GLN A 159 8.38 10.39 -10.68
N LEU A 160 8.15 9.13 -10.29
CA LEU A 160 7.73 8.08 -11.22
C LEU A 160 6.33 8.35 -11.77
N ILE A 161 5.39 8.71 -10.91
CA ILE A 161 4.02 9.07 -11.33
C ILE A 161 4.06 10.25 -12.29
N HIS A 162 4.79 11.32 -11.95
CA HIS A 162 4.88 12.51 -12.80
C HIS A 162 5.49 12.19 -14.17
N ARG A 163 6.51 11.33 -14.23
CA ARG A 163 7.09 10.90 -15.50
C ARG A 163 6.17 9.99 -16.32
N CYS A 164 5.45 9.08 -15.67
CA CYS A 164 4.50 8.22 -16.36
C CYS A 164 3.33 9.01 -16.97
N LEU A 165 2.86 10.07 -16.29
CA LEU A 165 1.78 10.93 -16.79
C LEU A 165 2.22 11.86 -17.93
N LEU A 166 3.51 12.05 -18.15
CA LEU A 166 4.03 12.85 -19.26
C LEU A 166 4.19 12.04 -20.56
N TYR A 167 4.03 10.71 -20.51
CA TYR A 167 4.15 9.80 -21.66
C TYR A 167 2.80 9.18 -22.09
N THR A 168 1.69 9.61 -21.48
CA THR A 168 0.32 9.29 -21.90
C THR A 168 -0.35 10.51 -22.50
#